data_e3c3cf5869d1424e5b6ce15feb3c7d69
#
_entry.id   e3c3cf5869d1424e5b6ce15feb3c7d69
#
_cell.length_a   1.000
_cell.length_b   1.000
_cell.length_c   1.000
_cell.angle_alpha   90.00
_cell.angle_beta   90.00
_cell.angle_gamma   90.00
#
_symmetry.space_group_name_H-M   'P 1'
#
loop_
_entity.id
_entity.type
_entity.pdbx_description
1 polymer ?
#
loop_
_entity_poly.entity_id
_entity_poly.type
_entity_poly.pdbx_seq_one_letter_code
_entity_poly.pdbx_strand_id
1 'polypeptide(L)'
;MPTLVRTRHSLRTTSLTSLAGSRSMGSQSSSGMSGGQGSSGNPDQSEADSNRSSNSNSRGRRSVDRLTAAEEDVDLAQVLAYLLRRGQVRLVHGSGATGLQLVQSYSDSDEDSDGAWEGRLGDRYNPPVDSQPDTQELDRSEIRTEILLATASSGLNGKQSFTHMLTEREQGRCRGSSFSHGECSRIRSHFLPNHVAHKDTYQQKAFCGVYSDDGNMFLSACQDQNIRLYDTSRGRFNLKRTVKARDVGWSVLDVCFTPDSQNVLYSSWSDYIHVCSVDGDSETHTALDLNPDERRFCVFSLAASTDGKEILGGANDGCLYVFDREQNKRTLKIDAHEDDVNAVAFADSSSQLLFSGSDDALCKVWDRRTLREDRPQPVGQLSGHRDGITFIHSKGDARYLISNSKDQSIKLWDVRKFSPKEGLAASRMAVTQQNWDYRWQQVPQRALKRHKLTGDTSVMTYRGHGVLHTLIRCRFSPEFTTGQRFIYTGCSTGKVIVYDVLTGSVVTRLSDHDACVRDVSWHPFQDSVISSSWDGAVRVWEHRQTHPLDEERERDWGLDTGEGKKNVKG
;
A
#
# COMPACT_ATOMS: atom_id res chain seq x y z
N MET A 1 0.10 6.91 -19.91
CA MET A 1 -0.44 6.08 -18.80
C MET A 1 -1.73 5.49 -19.29
N PRO A 2 -1.91 4.17 -19.39
CA PRO A 2 -3.21 3.61 -19.62
C PRO A 2 -4.05 3.86 -18.37
N THR A 3 -5.11 4.59 -18.51
CA THR A 3 -6.10 4.86 -17.47
C THR A 3 -6.96 3.61 -17.33
N LEU A 4 -6.51 2.65 -16.54
CA LEU A 4 -7.40 1.61 -16.04
C LEU A 4 -8.28 2.24 -14.95
N VAL A 5 -9.39 2.83 -15.39
CA VAL A 5 -10.50 3.16 -14.52
C VAL A 5 -11.17 1.86 -14.12
N ARG A 6 -10.74 1.25 -13.03
CA ARG A 6 -11.50 0.17 -12.40
C ARG A 6 -12.54 0.76 -11.47
N THR A 7 -13.76 0.45 -11.83
CA THR A 7 -14.96 0.76 -11.05
C THR A 7 -14.97 -0.03 -9.74
N ARG A 8 -15.37 0.59 -8.66
CA ARG A 8 -15.60 0.00 -7.33
C ARG A 8 -16.72 -1.06 -7.29
N HIS A 9 -17.22 -1.53 -8.41
CA HIS A 9 -18.23 -2.59 -8.46
C HIS A 9 -17.82 -3.68 -9.43
N SER A 10 -17.34 -4.77 -8.87
CA SER A 10 -17.35 -6.07 -9.54
C SER A 10 -18.82 -6.41 -9.83
N LEU A 11 -19.15 -6.50 -11.11
CA LEU A 11 -20.45 -6.97 -11.53
C LEU A 11 -20.57 -8.46 -11.15
N ARG A 12 -21.26 -8.77 -10.08
CA ARG A 12 -21.88 -10.09 -9.93
C ARG A 12 -22.99 -10.16 -10.95
N THR A 13 -22.77 -10.83 -12.06
CA THR A 13 -23.82 -11.32 -12.93
C THR A 13 -24.58 -12.42 -12.20
N THR A 14 -25.66 -12.07 -11.54
CA THR A 14 -26.70 -13.03 -11.19
C THR A 14 -27.32 -13.51 -12.48
N SER A 15 -27.01 -14.74 -12.87
CA SER A 15 -27.73 -15.47 -13.91
C SER A 15 -29.17 -15.71 -13.45
N LEU A 16 -30.09 -14.98 -14.02
CA LEU A 16 -31.53 -15.33 -14.01
C LEU A 16 -31.71 -16.55 -14.91
N THR A 17 -31.81 -17.73 -14.33
CA THR A 17 -32.35 -18.93 -14.98
C THR A 17 -33.84 -18.74 -15.10
N SER A 18 -34.32 -18.48 -16.31
CA SER A 18 -35.71 -18.67 -16.68
C SER A 18 -35.96 -20.15 -16.94
N LEU A 19 -36.88 -20.72 -16.19
CA LEU A 19 -37.54 -22.00 -16.42
C LEU A 19 -38.31 -21.97 -17.75
N ALA A 20 -37.98 -22.87 -18.67
CA ALA A 20 -38.95 -23.39 -19.63
C ALA A 20 -38.55 -24.81 -20.00
N GLY A 21 -39.46 -25.69 -19.86
CA GLY A 21 -39.30 -27.14 -19.87
C GLY A 21 -39.41 -27.82 -21.22
N SER A 22 -39.18 -29.08 -21.12
CA SER A 22 -39.74 -30.26 -21.82
C SER A 22 -39.01 -30.89 -23.00
N ARG A 23 -38.66 -32.16 -22.73
CA ARG A 23 -38.81 -33.38 -23.60
C ARG A 23 -37.92 -33.44 -24.86
N SER A 24 -37.26 -34.50 -25.19
CA SER A 24 -37.26 -35.96 -24.93
C SER A 24 -36.37 -36.62 -25.99
N MET A 25 -35.78 -37.77 -25.67
CA MET A 25 -35.37 -38.88 -26.54
C MET A 25 -34.39 -38.60 -27.68
N GLY A 26 -33.37 -39.32 -27.93
CA GLY A 26 -33.00 -40.70 -27.71
C GLY A 26 -31.90 -41.12 -28.67
N SER A 27 -31.13 -42.08 -28.23
CA SER A 27 -30.47 -43.18 -28.96
C SER A 27 -29.31 -42.92 -29.94
N GLN A 28 -28.19 -43.43 -29.51
CA GLN A 28 -27.45 -44.58 -30.08
C GLN A 28 -26.48 -44.33 -31.25
N SER A 29 -25.25 -44.58 -30.90
CA SER A 29 -24.36 -45.63 -31.46
C SER A 29 -23.57 -45.34 -32.72
N SER A 30 -22.32 -45.54 -32.56
CA SER A 30 -21.37 -46.49 -33.19
C SER A 30 -20.38 -45.92 -34.19
N SER A 31 -19.14 -46.11 -33.79
CA SER A 31 -18.05 -46.83 -34.47
C SER A 31 -17.57 -46.39 -35.85
N GLY A 32 -16.24 -46.31 -35.97
CA GLY A 32 -15.56 -46.66 -37.21
C GLY A 32 -14.30 -45.88 -37.52
N MET A 33 -13.23 -46.37 -37.16
CA MET A 33 -11.90 -46.65 -37.65
C MET A 33 -11.45 -46.13 -39.04
N SER A 34 -10.12 -45.84 -39.02
CA SER A 34 -9.07 -46.00 -40.08
C SER A 34 -8.99 -44.88 -41.10
N GLY A 35 -7.86 -44.30 -41.45
CA GLY A 35 -6.53 -44.83 -41.71
C GLY A 35 -6.03 -44.16 -42.98
N GLY A 36 -4.70 -43.85 -43.06
CA GLY A 36 -4.02 -43.69 -44.35
C GLY A 36 -3.39 -42.31 -44.60
N GLN A 37 -2.20 -42.15 -44.31
CA GLN A 37 -0.91 -41.98 -45.06
C GLN A 37 -0.89 -41.19 -46.37
N GLY A 38 0.11 -40.31 -46.50
CA GLY A 38 0.92 -40.09 -47.71
C GLY A 38 0.92 -38.63 -48.15
N SER A 39 1.94 -37.95 -47.99
CA SER A 39 3.24 -37.69 -48.61
C SER A 39 3.26 -36.54 -49.64
N SER A 40 4.18 -35.62 -49.35
CA SER A 40 5.15 -34.99 -50.27
C SER A 40 4.68 -34.00 -51.35
N GLY A 41 5.40 -32.87 -51.42
CA GLY A 41 5.71 -32.18 -52.66
C GLY A 41 5.70 -30.64 -52.61
N ASN A 42 6.84 -30.06 -52.35
CA ASN A 42 7.28 -28.76 -52.91
C ASN A 42 7.73 -28.98 -54.36
N PRO A 43 8.03 -28.02 -55.24
CA PRO A 43 8.39 -26.64 -55.07
C PRO A 43 7.97 -25.65 -56.22
N ASP A 44 8.44 -24.42 -56.03
CA ASP A 44 9.02 -23.47 -57.00
C ASP A 44 8.15 -22.49 -57.85
N GLN A 45 8.56 -21.24 -57.66
CA GLN A 45 8.98 -20.18 -58.58
C GLN A 45 7.95 -19.49 -59.52
N SER A 46 7.90 -18.21 -59.49
CA SER A 46 8.51 -17.17 -60.28
C SER A 46 7.53 -16.08 -60.69
N GLU A 47 7.94 -14.89 -60.44
CA GLU A 47 8.17 -13.71 -61.29
C GLU A 47 7.02 -13.08 -62.10
N ALA A 48 6.95 -11.80 -61.90
CA ALA A 48 7.12 -10.69 -62.82
C ALA A 48 5.91 -9.84 -63.24
N ASP A 49 6.10 -8.56 -62.97
CA ASP A 49 5.92 -7.36 -63.83
C ASP A 49 4.54 -6.99 -64.39
N SER A 50 4.09 -5.79 -64.18
CA SER A 50 4.35 -4.55 -64.84
C SER A 50 3.15 -3.59 -64.87
N ASN A 51 3.42 -2.38 -64.51
CA ASN A 51 3.20 -1.10 -65.18
C ASN A 51 1.82 -0.52 -65.58
N ARG A 52 1.75 0.72 -65.17
CA ARG A 52 1.28 2.00 -65.81
C ARG A 52 0.02 2.61 -65.24
N SER A 53 0.19 3.70 -64.55
CA SER A 53 0.26 5.14 -64.90
C SER A 53 -1.08 5.79 -65.23
N SER A 54 -1.45 6.80 -64.49
CA SER A 54 -1.64 8.20 -64.97
C SER A 54 -2.24 9.08 -63.85
N ASN A 55 -1.51 9.99 -63.42
CA ASN A 55 -1.55 11.46 -63.44
C ASN A 55 -2.90 12.16 -63.23
N SER A 56 -3.03 12.97 -62.15
CA SER A 56 -3.19 14.44 -62.25
C SER A 56 -3.33 15.11 -60.87
N ASN A 57 -2.42 16.01 -60.64
CA ASN A 57 -2.41 17.29 -59.89
C ASN A 57 -3.57 17.68 -58.97
N SER A 58 -3.29 18.06 -57.70
CA SER A 58 -3.00 19.47 -57.35
C SER A 58 -2.94 19.70 -55.82
N ARG A 59 -1.89 20.47 -55.46
CA ARG A 59 -1.76 21.43 -54.34
C ARG A 59 -1.88 20.94 -52.87
N GLY A 60 -0.73 20.79 -52.32
CA GLY A 60 -0.09 21.27 -51.08
C GLY A 60 -0.90 21.55 -49.84
N ARG A 61 -0.55 20.77 -48.79
CA ARG A 61 -0.39 21.27 -47.44
C ARG A 61 0.53 20.32 -46.65
N ARG A 62 1.38 20.92 -45.83
CA ARG A 62 2.50 20.39 -45.10
C ARG A 62 2.13 19.15 -44.25
N SER A 63 2.94 18.12 -44.36
CA SER A 63 2.98 16.95 -43.49
C SER A 63 3.55 17.34 -42.13
N VAL A 64 2.84 16.98 -41.08
CA VAL A 64 3.36 16.83 -39.75
C VAL A 64 3.43 15.32 -39.48
N ASP A 65 4.60 14.87 -39.12
CA ASP A 65 4.93 13.47 -38.88
C ASP A 65 3.97 12.83 -37.87
N ARG A 66 3.31 11.76 -38.32
CA ARG A 66 2.54 10.87 -37.47
C ARG A 66 3.48 9.81 -36.88
N LEU A 67 3.76 9.91 -35.59
CA LEU A 67 4.17 8.78 -34.80
C LEU A 67 2.93 7.91 -34.54
N THR A 68 2.94 6.71 -35.06
CA THR A 68 1.92 5.68 -34.81
C THR A 68 2.12 5.13 -33.42
N ALA A 69 1.30 5.60 -32.45
CA ALA A 69 1.04 4.88 -31.22
C ALA A 69 -0.14 3.92 -31.50
N ALA A 70 0.01 2.66 -31.12
CA ALA A 70 -1.07 1.69 -31.10
C ALA A 70 -2.15 2.19 -30.13
N GLU A 71 -3.29 2.60 -30.64
CA GLU A 71 -4.49 2.90 -29.87
C GLU A 71 -5.09 1.54 -29.43
N GLU A 72 -5.02 1.24 -28.13
CA GLU A 72 -5.89 0.24 -27.52
C GLU A 72 -7.32 0.80 -27.56
N ASP A 73 -8.22 0.12 -28.25
CA ASP A 73 -9.64 0.44 -28.32
C ASP A 73 -10.27 0.43 -26.92
N VAL A 74 -10.40 1.60 -26.33
CA VAL A 74 -11.20 1.78 -25.12
C VAL A 74 -12.66 1.65 -25.54
N ASP A 75 -13.36 0.64 -25.04
CA ASP A 75 -14.78 0.44 -25.31
C ASP A 75 -15.60 1.63 -24.76
N LEU A 76 -15.87 2.56 -25.65
CA LEU A 76 -16.60 3.81 -25.38
C LEU A 76 -17.97 3.54 -24.76
N ALA A 77 -18.60 2.40 -25.08
CA ALA A 77 -19.89 1.99 -24.53
C ALA A 77 -19.79 1.62 -23.04
N GLN A 78 -18.69 1.03 -22.63
CA GLN A 78 -18.44 0.72 -21.21
C GLN A 78 -18.19 1.99 -20.40
N VAL A 79 -17.42 2.93 -20.95
CA VAL A 79 -17.18 4.23 -20.31
C VAL A 79 -18.48 5.02 -20.18
N LEU A 80 -19.30 5.02 -21.22
CA LEU A 80 -20.60 5.71 -21.21
C LEU A 80 -21.58 5.08 -20.22
N ALA A 81 -21.67 3.76 -20.20
CA ALA A 81 -22.50 3.03 -19.23
C ALA A 81 -22.06 3.29 -17.77
N TYR A 82 -20.78 3.48 -17.56
CA TYR A 82 -20.22 3.87 -16.27
C TYR A 82 -20.63 5.28 -15.84
N LEU A 83 -20.49 6.26 -16.73
CA LEU A 83 -20.86 7.65 -16.47
C LEU A 83 -22.37 7.80 -16.23
N LEU A 84 -23.21 7.05 -16.94
CA LEU A 84 -24.65 7.01 -16.76
C LEU A 84 -25.06 6.40 -15.40
N ARG A 85 -24.39 5.32 -14.98
CA ARG A 85 -24.64 4.69 -13.67
C ARG A 85 -24.24 5.57 -12.48
N ARG A 86 -23.22 6.40 -12.65
CA ARG A 86 -22.79 7.38 -11.64
C ARG A 86 -23.61 8.66 -11.62
N GLY A 87 -24.59 8.80 -12.51
CA GLY A 87 -25.36 10.03 -12.63
C GLY A 87 -24.57 11.25 -13.12
N GLN A 88 -23.33 11.02 -13.63
CA GLN A 88 -22.48 12.09 -14.17
C GLN A 88 -22.90 12.52 -15.59
N VAL A 89 -23.68 11.67 -16.25
CA VAL A 89 -24.27 11.96 -17.56
C VAL A 89 -25.73 11.57 -17.53
N ARG A 90 -26.63 12.39 -18.08
CA ARG A 90 -28.04 12.07 -18.27
C ARG A 90 -28.38 12.03 -19.77
N LEU A 91 -29.22 11.06 -20.14
CA LEU A 91 -29.85 11.03 -21.44
C LEU A 91 -30.98 12.06 -21.45
N VAL A 92 -30.83 13.07 -22.32
CA VAL A 92 -31.87 14.10 -22.51
C VAL A 92 -32.58 13.81 -23.83
N HIS A 93 -33.88 13.58 -23.77
CA HIS A 93 -34.74 13.44 -24.93
C HIS A 93 -35.34 14.81 -25.25
N GLY A 94 -34.86 15.43 -26.29
CA GLY A 94 -35.47 16.63 -26.91
C GLY A 94 -36.16 16.27 -28.20
N SER A 95 -37.12 17.09 -28.65
CA SER A 95 -37.88 16.88 -29.87
C SER A 95 -36.97 16.77 -31.10
N GLY A 96 -36.54 15.54 -31.38
CA GLY A 96 -35.79 15.19 -32.60
C GLY A 96 -34.35 14.70 -32.45
N ALA A 97 -33.76 14.70 -31.27
CA ALA A 97 -32.43 14.12 -31.03
C ALA A 97 -32.25 13.66 -29.58
N THR A 98 -31.59 12.51 -29.41
CA THR A 98 -31.15 12.02 -28.10
C THR A 98 -29.72 12.54 -27.88
N GLY A 99 -29.52 13.34 -26.84
CA GLY A 99 -28.21 13.91 -26.47
C GLY A 99 -27.75 13.44 -25.10
N LEU A 100 -26.44 13.47 -24.89
CA LEU A 100 -25.82 13.23 -23.58
C LEU A 100 -25.50 14.58 -22.94
N GLN A 101 -25.99 14.80 -21.72
CA GLN A 101 -25.69 15.99 -20.94
C GLN A 101 -24.85 15.62 -19.73
N LEU A 102 -23.68 16.26 -19.59
CA LEU A 102 -22.88 16.15 -18.37
C LEU A 102 -23.65 16.81 -17.23
N VAL A 103 -23.89 16.05 -16.17
CA VAL A 103 -24.52 16.58 -14.96
C VAL A 103 -23.40 17.12 -14.08
N GLN A 104 -23.22 18.43 -14.05
CA GLN A 104 -22.53 19.08 -12.96
C GLN A 104 -23.40 18.91 -11.71
N SER A 105 -22.97 18.09 -10.78
CA SER A 105 -23.66 17.95 -9.51
C SER A 105 -23.41 19.20 -8.67
N TYR A 106 -24.33 20.15 -8.77
CA TYR A 106 -24.52 21.11 -7.69
C TYR A 106 -25.29 20.35 -6.60
N SER A 107 -24.60 19.94 -5.56
CA SER A 107 -25.24 19.45 -4.36
C SER A 107 -25.66 20.62 -3.51
N ASP A 108 -26.84 20.47 -2.94
CA ASP A 108 -27.54 21.35 -2.05
C ASP A 108 -26.68 22.16 -1.08
N SER A 109 -27.05 23.41 -1.00
CA SER A 109 -26.80 24.42 0.01
C SER A 109 -26.50 23.91 1.42
N ASP A 110 -25.20 23.84 1.73
CA ASP A 110 -24.68 24.30 2.98
C ASP A 110 -23.80 25.50 2.65
N GLU A 111 -24.21 26.68 3.06
CA GLU A 111 -23.50 27.94 2.93
C GLU A 111 -22.21 27.90 3.78
N ASP A 112 -21.20 27.23 3.26
CA ASP A 112 -19.82 27.47 3.62
C ASP A 112 -19.08 27.76 2.32
N SER A 113 -18.63 28.99 2.19
CA SER A 113 -17.91 29.55 1.05
C SER A 113 -16.71 28.71 0.66
N ASP A 114 -16.91 27.75 -0.24
CA ASP A 114 -15.84 27.11 -0.99
C ASP A 114 -15.28 28.11 -2.00
N GLY A 115 -14.31 28.89 -1.53
CA GLY A 115 -13.49 29.73 -2.39
C GLY A 115 -12.85 28.86 -3.47
N ALA A 116 -13.15 29.19 -4.71
CA ALA A 116 -12.64 28.58 -5.91
C ALA A 116 -11.15 28.29 -5.83
N TRP A 117 -10.77 27.01 -5.83
CA TRP A 117 -9.39 26.55 -5.99
C TRP A 117 -9.00 26.52 -7.47
N GLU A 118 -9.03 27.69 -8.12
CA GLU A 118 -8.35 27.87 -9.38
C GLU A 118 -6.88 28.24 -9.14
N GLY A 119 -6.00 27.25 -9.33
CA GLY A 119 -4.68 27.47 -9.87
C GLY A 119 -3.70 28.29 -9.05
N ARG A 120 -3.12 27.72 -7.99
CA ARG A 120 -1.68 27.92 -7.69
C ARG A 120 -1.02 26.58 -7.46
N LEU A 121 -0.15 26.20 -8.37
CA LEU A 121 0.93 25.24 -8.13
C LEU A 121 1.72 25.74 -6.91
N GLY A 122 1.36 25.31 -5.70
CA GLY A 122 2.05 25.77 -4.49
C GLY A 122 1.40 25.43 -3.16
N ASP A 123 0.10 25.25 -3.08
CA ASP A 123 -0.52 24.86 -1.81
C ASP A 123 -0.46 23.34 -1.64
N ARG A 124 0.67 22.88 -1.08
CA ARG A 124 0.82 21.49 -0.65
C ARG A 124 -0.25 21.19 0.39
N TYR A 125 -1.05 20.15 0.14
CA TYR A 125 -1.98 19.63 1.13
C TYR A 125 -1.25 19.47 2.48
N ASN A 126 -1.77 20.10 3.52
CA ASN A 126 -1.23 19.99 4.88
C ASN A 126 -2.21 19.18 5.73
N PRO A 127 -1.93 17.90 6.00
CA PRO A 127 -2.82 17.06 6.77
C PRO A 127 -3.09 17.64 8.16
N PRO A 128 -4.36 17.75 8.59
CA PRO A 128 -4.69 18.29 9.90
C PRO A 128 -4.19 17.36 11.01
N VAL A 129 -3.38 17.90 11.90
CA VAL A 129 -2.89 17.19 13.09
C VAL A 129 -3.95 17.22 14.17
N ASP A 130 -4.13 16.09 14.83
CA ASP A 130 -4.95 16.04 16.03
C ASP A 130 -4.15 16.54 17.22
N SER A 131 -4.55 17.71 17.76
CA SER A 131 -3.89 18.31 18.93
C SER A 131 -4.30 17.67 20.26
N GLN A 132 -5.46 17.02 20.28
CA GLN A 132 -6.00 16.36 21.47
C GLN A 132 -6.63 15.01 21.08
N PRO A 133 -5.78 13.98 20.84
CA PRO A 133 -6.26 12.66 20.53
C PRO A 133 -7.10 12.07 21.66
N ASP A 134 -8.17 11.34 21.31
CA ASP A 134 -8.98 10.62 22.28
C ASP A 134 -8.26 9.34 22.74
N THR A 135 -7.75 9.33 23.96
CA THR A 135 -7.01 8.21 24.56
C THR A 135 -7.85 7.35 25.51
N GLN A 136 -9.15 7.59 25.67
CA GLN A 136 -9.96 6.95 26.69
C GLN A 136 -9.96 5.41 26.59
N GLU A 137 -10.12 4.86 25.39
CA GLU A 137 -10.09 3.41 25.16
C GLU A 137 -8.68 2.84 25.30
N LEU A 138 -7.66 3.62 24.89
CA LEU A 138 -6.26 3.24 25.06
C LEU A 138 -5.88 3.16 26.54
N ASP A 139 -6.32 4.11 27.35
CA ASP A 139 -6.03 4.16 28.78
C ASP A 139 -6.59 2.95 29.54
N ARG A 140 -7.67 2.35 29.02
CA ARG A 140 -8.30 1.13 29.55
C ARG A 140 -7.72 -0.16 28.95
N SER A 141 -6.92 -0.05 27.89
CA SER A 141 -6.40 -1.21 27.18
C SER A 141 -5.09 -1.72 27.77
N GLU A 142 -4.85 -3.01 27.60
CA GLU A 142 -3.63 -3.65 28.11
C GLU A 142 -2.38 -3.23 27.32
N ILE A 143 -2.49 -2.83 26.04
CA ILE A 143 -1.37 -2.36 25.23
C ILE A 143 -0.63 -1.19 25.89
N ARG A 144 -1.37 -0.32 26.60
CA ARG A 144 -0.76 0.76 27.38
C ARG A 144 0.21 0.21 28.43
N THR A 145 -0.25 -0.77 29.20
CA THR A 145 0.56 -1.40 30.25
C THR A 145 1.75 -2.15 29.65
N GLU A 146 1.54 -2.88 28.56
CA GLU A 146 2.59 -3.61 27.84
C GLU A 146 3.71 -2.65 27.37
N ILE A 147 3.36 -1.55 26.70
CA ILE A 147 4.35 -0.57 26.22
C ILE A 147 5.06 0.13 27.39
N LEU A 148 4.33 0.49 28.45
CA LEU A 148 4.93 1.10 29.64
C LEU A 148 5.93 0.16 30.31
N LEU A 149 5.66 -1.14 30.35
CA LEU A 149 6.58 -2.14 30.87
C LEU A 149 7.77 -2.35 29.93
N ALA A 150 7.51 -2.50 28.62
CA ALA A 150 8.55 -2.69 27.61
C ALA A 150 9.54 -1.51 27.53
N THR A 151 9.11 -0.31 27.91
CA THR A 151 9.94 0.91 27.92
C THR A 151 10.38 1.34 29.33
N ALA A 152 10.23 0.48 30.34
CA ALA A 152 10.50 0.80 31.74
C ALA A 152 9.92 2.17 32.20
N SER A 153 8.75 2.52 31.64
CA SER A 153 8.07 3.81 31.89
C SER A 153 6.91 3.69 32.89
N SER A 154 6.76 2.53 33.55
CA SER A 154 5.68 2.27 34.50
C SER A 154 6.01 2.85 35.89
N GLY A 155 4.99 3.35 36.60
CA GLY A 155 5.10 3.84 37.97
C GLY A 155 5.89 5.14 38.13
N LEU A 156 6.54 5.30 39.28
CA LEU A 156 7.34 6.49 39.64
C LEU A 156 8.54 6.69 38.69
N ASN A 157 9.05 5.60 38.10
CA ASN A 157 10.20 5.63 37.20
C ASN A 157 9.88 6.26 35.84
N GLY A 158 8.59 6.40 35.50
CA GLY A 158 8.16 6.98 34.21
C GLY A 158 8.60 8.43 33.97
N LYS A 159 9.01 9.16 35.00
CA LYS A 159 9.47 10.56 34.92
C LYS A 159 10.98 10.76 35.22
N GLN A 160 11.74 9.68 35.43
CA GLN A 160 13.17 9.80 35.69
C GLN A 160 13.92 10.30 34.44
N SER A 161 14.80 11.28 34.64
CA SER A 161 15.72 11.77 33.60
C SER A 161 16.81 10.74 33.33
N PHE A 162 17.43 10.82 32.14
CA PHE A 162 18.58 9.97 31.78
C PHE A 162 19.72 10.08 32.80
N THR A 163 20.02 11.30 33.25
CA THR A 163 21.06 11.55 34.28
C THR A 163 20.76 10.85 35.59
N HIS A 164 19.49 10.79 36.01
CA HIS A 164 19.09 10.07 37.19
C HIS A 164 19.27 8.54 37.02
N MET A 165 18.87 7.99 35.87
CA MET A 165 19.06 6.57 35.56
C MET A 165 20.56 6.20 35.54
N LEU A 166 21.40 7.07 35.01
CA LEU A 166 22.85 6.91 35.00
C LEU A 166 23.41 6.89 36.43
N THR A 167 22.98 7.85 37.26
CA THR A 167 23.39 7.93 38.67
C THR A 167 22.96 6.68 39.48
N GLU A 168 21.75 6.19 39.29
CA GLU A 168 21.27 4.97 39.96
C GLU A 168 22.08 3.73 39.56
N ARG A 169 22.44 3.63 38.25
CA ARG A 169 23.31 2.56 37.77
C ARG A 169 24.70 2.64 38.42
N GLU A 170 25.33 3.82 38.44
CA GLU A 170 26.66 4.01 39.00
C GLU A 170 26.69 3.79 40.53
N GLN A 171 25.60 4.09 41.23
CA GLN A 171 25.44 3.84 42.64
C GLN A 171 25.09 2.39 42.97
N GLY A 172 24.99 1.50 41.99
CA GLY A 172 24.63 0.10 42.16
C GLY A 172 23.19 -0.13 42.66
N ARG A 173 22.32 0.86 42.53
CA ARG A 173 20.90 0.75 42.92
C ARG A 173 20.05 -0.04 41.88
N CYS A 174 20.53 -0.17 40.66
CA CYS A 174 19.95 -1.05 39.67
C CYS A 174 20.36 -2.50 39.88
N ARG A 175 19.49 -3.46 39.51
CA ARG A 175 19.75 -4.92 39.65
C ARG A 175 20.85 -5.43 38.70
N GLY A 176 21.92 -4.65 38.47
CA GLY A 176 23.03 -5.01 37.59
C GLY A 176 23.90 -3.82 37.20
N SER A 177 25.05 -4.10 36.60
CA SER A 177 25.98 -3.08 36.10
C SER A 177 25.56 -2.48 34.75
N SER A 178 24.48 -2.98 34.10
CA SER A 178 23.98 -2.55 32.82
C SER A 178 22.51 -2.12 32.90
N PHE A 179 22.09 -1.27 31.97
CA PHE A 179 20.68 -0.95 31.80
C PHE A 179 19.88 -2.19 31.38
N SER A 180 18.66 -2.31 31.91
CA SER A 180 17.69 -3.32 31.45
C SER A 180 17.28 -3.01 30.00
N HIS A 181 16.71 -4.01 29.32
CA HIS A 181 16.22 -3.84 27.93
C HIS A 181 15.19 -2.70 27.84
N GLY A 182 14.25 -2.61 28.79
CA GLY A 182 13.25 -1.54 28.82
C GLY A 182 13.87 -0.14 29.02
N GLU A 183 14.91 -0.03 29.89
CA GLU A 183 15.64 1.23 30.04
C GLU A 183 16.41 1.60 28.80
N CYS A 184 17.01 0.63 28.09
CA CYS A 184 17.64 0.86 26.79
C CYS A 184 16.62 1.36 25.76
N SER A 185 15.46 0.74 25.66
CA SER A 185 14.37 1.16 24.75
C SER A 185 13.88 2.58 25.07
N ARG A 186 13.77 2.90 26.36
CA ARG A 186 13.44 4.26 26.80
C ARG A 186 14.50 5.28 26.43
N ILE A 187 15.77 4.97 26.63
CA ILE A 187 16.88 5.85 26.26
C ILE A 187 16.88 6.09 24.74
N ARG A 188 16.80 5.02 23.95
CA ARG A 188 16.75 5.10 22.48
C ARG A 188 15.56 5.90 21.97
N SER A 189 14.43 5.87 22.66
CA SER A 189 13.24 6.65 22.31
C SER A 189 13.48 8.18 22.30
N HIS A 190 14.56 8.66 22.89
CA HIS A 190 14.97 10.06 22.82
C HIS A 190 15.88 10.39 21.62
N PHE A 191 16.39 9.37 20.94
CA PHE A 191 17.32 9.50 19.82
C PHE A 191 16.65 9.06 18.52
N LEU A 192 15.43 9.55 18.25
CA LEU A 192 14.74 9.28 17.01
C LEU A 192 15.50 9.86 15.82
N PRO A 193 15.46 9.22 14.65
CA PRO A 193 16.09 9.73 13.44
C PRO A 193 15.66 11.16 13.13
N ASN A 194 16.61 12.01 12.71
CA ASN A 194 16.35 13.42 12.44
C ASN A 194 17.07 13.96 11.18
N HIS A 195 18.01 13.22 10.61
CA HIS A 195 18.72 13.63 9.40
C HIS A 195 18.94 12.48 8.43
N VAL A 196 19.19 12.80 7.16
CA VAL A 196 19.51 11.83 6.10
C VAL A 196 21.01 11.50 6.17
N ALA A 197 21.33 10.24 6.49
CA ALA A 197 22.69 9.72 6.49
C ALA A 197 23.13 9.27 5.10
N HIS A 198 22.25 8.58 4.38
CA HIS A 198 22.51 8.07 3.03
C HIS A 198 21.31 8.30 2.12
N LYS A 199 21.58 8.48 0.84
CA LYS A 199 20.58 8.65 -0.21
C LYS A 199 21.00 7.87 -1.44
N ASP A 200 20.07 7.11 -2.02
CA ASP A 200 20.18 6.56 -3.37
C ASP A 200 19.03 7.05 -4.22
N THR A 201 19.27 7.25 -5.53
CA THR A 201 18.28 7.86 -6.43
C THR A 201 18.09 6.99 -7.66
N TYR A 202 16.84 6.69 -7.96
CA TYR A 202 16.41 5.90 -9.10
C TYR A 202 15.81 6.78 -10.19
N GLN A 203 15.75 6.27 -11.41
CA GLN A 203 15.16 7.02 -12.53
C GLN A 203 13.64 7.13 -12.44
N GLN A 204 13.00 6.23 -11.70
CA GLN A 204 11.55 6.16 -11.54
C GLN A 204 11.16 6.01 -10.07
N LYS A 205 9.85 6.02 -9.81
CA LYS A 205 9.26 5.99 -8.47
C LYS A 205 9.66 4.75 -7.67
N ALA A 206 10.20 4.93 -6.46
CA ALA A 206 10.36 3.83 -5.51
C ALA A 206 9.00 3.48 -4.89
N PHE A 207 8.64 2.20 -4.92
CA PHE A 207 7.33 1.70 -4.45
C PHE A 207 7.40 1.06 -3.09
N CYS A 208 8.35 0.17 -2.88
CA CYS A 208 8.46 -0.62 -1.66
C CYS A 208 9.88 -0.58 -1.12
N GLY A 209 10.00 -0.71 0.19
CA GLY A 209 11.28 -0.88 0.84
C GLY A 209 11.13 -1.57 2.18
N VAL A 210 11.83 -2.71 2.37
CA VAL A 210 11.75 -3.50 3.58
C VAL A 210 13.12 -4.02 4.01
N TYR A 211 13.40 -3.97 5.30
CA TYR A 211 14.55 -4.66 5.89
C TYR A 211 14.29 -6.17 5.99
N SER A 212 15.35 -6.96 5.93
CA SER A 212 15.32 -8.36 6.36
C SER A 212 15.11 -8.45 7.88
N ASP A 213 14.59 -9.58 8.37
CA ASP A 213 14.30 -9.78 9.80
C ASP A 213 15.56 -9.67 10.67
N ASP A 214 16.72 -10.01 10.12
CA ASP A 214 18.03 -9.86 10.78
C ASP A 214 18.63 -8.45 10.64
N GLY A 215 18.04 -7.58 9.84
CA GLY A 215 18.50 -6.21 9.58
C GLY A 215 19.76 -6.10 8.74
N ASN A 216 20.32 -7.20 8.24
CA ASN A 216 21.57 -7.18 7.47
C ASN A 216 21.37 -6.76 6.01
N MET A 217 20.13 -6.81 5.53
CA MET A 217 19.79 -6.46 4.15
C MET A 217 18.57 -5.54 4.10
N PHE A 218 18.54 -4.72 3.07
CA PHE A 218 17.38 -3.92 2.70
C PHE A 218 17.03 -4.15 1.23
N LEU A 219 15.75 -4.31 0.97
CA LEU A 219 15.18 -4.56 -0.33
C LEU A 219 14.38 -3.36 -0.78
N SER A 220 14.63 -2.84 -1.98
CA SER A 220 13.85 -1.78 -2.59
C SER A 220 13.34 -2.18 -3.96
N ALA A 221 12.06 -1.95 -4.22
CA ALA A 221 11.46 -2.14 -5.53
C ALA A 221 11.02 -0.81 -6.14
N CYS A 222 11.29 -0.66 -7.43
CA CYS A 222 11.07 0.57 -8.17
C CYS A 222 10.22 0.30 -9.42
N GLN A 223 9.56 1.33 -9.92
CA GLN A 223 8.76 1.28 -11.15
C GLN A 223 9.63 1.02 -12.41
N ASP A 224 10.95 1.21 -12.32
CA ASP A 224 11.91 0.85 -13.38
C ASP A 224 12.09 -0.67 -13.57
N GLN A 225 11.23 -1.47 -12.93
CA GLN A 225 11.24 -2.93 -12.95
C GLN A 225 12.49 -3.56 -12.28
N ASN A 226 13.24 -2.78 -11.51
CA ASN A 226 14.38 -3.29 -10.79
C ASN A 226 14.08 -3.43 -9.30
N ILE A 227 14.57 -4.53 -8.75
CA ILE A 227 14.61 -4.81 -7.32
C ILE A 227 16.07 -4.69 -6.90
N ARG A 228 16.35 -3.83 -5.93
CA ARG A 228 17.69 -3.54 -5.45
C ARG A 228 17.88 -4.06 -4.04
N LEU A 229 18.95 -4.81 -3.85
CA LEU A 229 19.36 -5.39 -2.57
C LEU A 229 20.56 -4.61 -2.05
N TYR A 230 20.45 -4.10 -0.84
CA TYR A 230 21.50 -3.36 -0.14
C TYR A 230 22.03 -4.17 1.04
N ASP A 231 23.34 -4.15 1.24
CA ASP A 231 23.99 -4.59 2.49
C ASP A 231 23.85 -3.46 3.52
N THR A 232 23.09 -3.72 4.57
CA THR A 232 22.87 -2.81 5.69
C THR A 232 23.59 -3.24 6.96
N SER A 233 24.37 -4.32 6.90
CA SER A 233 25.12 -4.81 8.04
C SER A 233 26.12 -3.76 8.54
N ARG A 234 26.22 -3.60 9.87
CA ARG A 234 27.15 -2.67 10.53
C ARG A 234 26.97 -1.19 10.15
N GLY A 235 25.73 -0.74 9.91
CA GLY A 235 25.43 0.65 9.55
C GLY A 235 25.88 1.04 8.14
N ARG A 236 26.13 0.08 7.25
CA ARG A 236 26.43 0.33 5.83
C ARG A 236 25.12 0.48 5.05
N PHE A 237 25.20 1.15 3.92
CA PHE A 237 24.12 1.18 2.92
C PHE A 237 24.75 1.08 1.53
N ASN A 238 25.12 -0.14 1.16
CA ASN A 238 25.81 -0.41 -0.10
C ASN A 238 24.97 -1.29 -1.00
N LEU A 239 24.79 -0.88 -2.25
CA LEU A 239 24.10 -1.72 -3.24
C LEU A 239 24.88 -3.01 -3.44
N LYS A 240 24.28 -4.14 -3.02
CA LYS A 240 24.84 -5.50 -3.19
C LYS A 240 24.51 -6.04 -4.58
N ARG A 241 23.25 -5.83 -5.01
CA ARG A 241 22.74 -6.44 -6.23
C ARG A 241 21.52 -5.71 -6.78
N THR A 242 21.36 -5.77 -8.10
CA THR A 242 20.15 -5.37 -8.80
C THR A 242 19.58 -6.56 -9.56
N VAL A 243 18.30 -6.87 -9.35
CA VAL A 243 17.56 -7.94 -10.00
C VAL A 243 16.49 -7.31 -10.87
N LYS A 244 16.43 -7.67 -12.15
CA LYS A 244 15.35 -7.23 -13.03
C LYS A 244 14.12 -8.10 -12.81
N ALA A 245 13.03 -7.53 -12.35
CA ALA A 245 11.77 -8.23 -12.13
C ALA A 245 11.16 -8.69 -13.46
N ARG A 246 10.45 -9.83 -13.42
CA ARG A 246 9.77 -10.43 -14.57
C ARG A 246 8.26 -10.24 -14.48
N ASP A 247 7.60 -10.30 -15.63
CA ASP A 247 6.14 -10.19 -15.77
C ASP A 247 5.55 -8.94 -15.07
N VAL A 248 6.28 -7.82 -15.18
CA VAL A 248 5.89 -6.55 -14.58
C VAL A 248 5.04 -5.77 -15.58
N GLY A 249 3.73 -5.69 -15.34
CA GLY A 249 2.84 -4.92 -16.19
C GLY A 249 3.03 -3.40 -16.04
N TRP A 250 3.03 -2.89 -14.81
CA TRP A 250 3.20 -1.46 -14.53
C TRP A 250 4.28 -1.17 -13.48
N SER A 251 4.28 -1.89 -12.38
CA SER A 251 5.24 -1.77 -11.28
C SER A 251 5.25 -3.04 -10.45
N VAL A 252 6.34 -3.27 -9.74
CA VAL A 252 6.36 -4.20 -8.61
C VAL A 252 5.50 -3.59 -7.51
N LEU A 253 4.49 -4.32 -7.05
CA LEU A 253 3.48 -3.84 -6.11
C LEU A 253 3.85 -4.08 -4.66
N ASP A 254 4.37 -5.27 -4.38
CA ASP A 254 4.84 -5.65 -3.04
C ASP A 254 6.07 -6.55 -3.11
N VAL A 255 6.87 -6.50 -2.04
CA VAL A 255 8.07 -7.30 -1.88
C VAL A 255 8.22 -7.74 -0.42
N CYS A 256 8.73 -8.94 -0.21
CA CYS A 256 9.16 -9.40 1.10
C CYS A 256 10.34 -10.37 1.00
N PHE A 257 11.10 -10.51 2.08
CA PHE A 257 12.07 -11.59 2.21
C PHE A 257 11.36 -12.87 2.67
N THR A 258 11.94 -14.02 2.32
CA THR A 258 11.64 -15.23 3.06
C THR A 258 12.27 -15.15 4.48
N PRO A 259 11.73 -15.83 5.50
CA PRO A 259 12.23 -15.73 6.88
C PRO A 259 13.71 -16.11 7.03
N ASP A 260 14.22 -16.99 6.14
CA ASP A 260 15.63 -17.35 6.08
C ASP A 260 16.51 -16.31 5.36
N SER A 261 15.90 -15.24 4.86
CA SER A 261 16.53 -14.18 4.08
C SER A 261 17.30 -14.66 2.83
N GLN A 262 17.04 -15.91 2.37
CA GLN A 262 17.72 -16.48 1.20
C GLN A 262 17.03 -16.11 -0.11
N ASN A 263 15.74 -15.79 -0.07
CA ASN A 263 14.95 -15.47 -1.25
C ASN A 263 14.16 -14.18 -1.06
N VAL A 264 13.88 -13.55 -2.18
CA VAL A 264 12.98 -12.41 -2.31
C VAL A 264 11.73 -12.87 -3.02
N LEU A 265 10.58 -12.54 -2.45
CA LEU A 265 9.26 -12.69 -3.05
C LEU A 265 8.80 -11.34 -3.57
N TYR A 266 8.23 -11.30 -4.75
CA TYR A 266 7.62 -10.06 -5.26
C TYR A 266 6.37 -10.33 -6.09
N SER A 267 5.48 -9.37 -6.07
CA SER A 267 4.26 -9.35 -6.87
C SER A 267 4.24 -8.13 -7.80
N SER A 268 3.48 -8.24 -8.87
CA SER A 268 3.28 -7.18 -9.85
C SER A 268 1.82 -7.15 -10.34
N TRP A 269 1.58 -6.48 -11.47
CA TRP A 269 0.28 -6.51 -12.16
C TRP A 269 0.07 -7.82 -12.92
N SER A 270 0.28 -8.93 -12.23
CA SER A 270 0.08 -10.29 -12.74
C SER A 270 -0.46 -11.19 -11.65
N ASP A 271 -0.99 -12.33 -12.01
CA ASP A 271 -1.48 -13.41 -11.16
C ASP A 271 -0.37 -14.35 -10.66
N TYR A 272 0.88 -14.00 -10.94
CA TYR A 272 2.06 -14.71 -10.47
C TYR A 272 2.74 -13.99 -9.31
N ILE A 273 3.23 -14.78 -8.34
CA ILE A 273 4.23 -14.34 -7.39
C ILE A 273 5.58 -14.90 -7.86
N HIS A 274 6.58 -14.05 -7.92
CA HIS A 274 7.91 -14.47 -8.32
C HIS A 274 8.84 -14.61 -7.12
N VAL A 275 9.70 -15.61 -7.20
CA VAL A 275 10.75 -15.89 -6.21
C VAL A 275 12.09 -15.78 -6.90
N CYS A 276 13.01 -15.01 -6.33
CA CYS A 276 14.39 -14.97 -6.76
C CYS A 276 15.35 -15.11 -5.58
N SER A 277 16.50 -15.75 -5.82
CA SER A 277 17.52 -15.94 -4.78
C SER A 277 18.30 -14.66 -4.51
N VAL A 278 18.62 -14.41 -3.24
CA VAL A 278 19.45 -13.27 -2.80
C VAL A 278 20.89 -13.40 -3.28
N ASP A 279 21.49 -14.59 -3.17
CA ASP A 279 22.90 -14.84 -3.52
C ASP A 279 23.09 -15.71 -4.77
N GLY A 280 22.01 -16.28 -5.33
CA GLY A 280 22.03 -17.12 -6.53
C GLY A 280 22.13 -16.33 -7.83
N ASP A 281 21.79 -16.96 -8.94
CA ASP A 281 21.72 -16.31 -10.25
C ASP A 281 20.56 -15.31 -10.29
N SER A 282 20.83 -14.07 -10.76
CA SER A 282 19.81 -13.00 -10.87
C SER A 282 18.82 -13.24 -12.01
N GLU A 283 19.18 -14.10 -12.95
CA GLU A 283 18.33 -14.43 -14.09
C GLU A 283 17.33 -15.56 -13.78
N THR A 284 17.56 -16.31 -12.68
CA THR A 284 16.71 -17.44 -12.31
C THR A 284 15.58 -16.97 -11.39
N HIS A 285 14.36 -16.93 -11.94
CA HIS A 285 13.13 -16.64 -11.20
C HIS A 285 12.20 -17.85 -11.26
N THR A 286 11.61 -18.19 -10.13
CA THR A 286 10.52 -19.17 -10.07
C THR A 286 9.20 -18.40 -10.03
N ALA A 287 8.31 -18.65 -10.98
CA ALA A 287 6.97 -18.09 -10.99
C ALA A 287 6.02 -19.05 -10.27
N LEU A 288 5.31 -18.55 -9.27
CA LEU A 288 4.30 -19.28 -8.51
C LEU A 288 2.93 -18.89 -9.08
N ASP A 289 2.28 -19.83 -9.74
CA ASP A 289 0.98 -19.62 -10.38
C ASP A 289 -0.14 -19.70 -9.32
N LEU A 290 -0.83 -18.59 -9.10
CA LEU A 290 -1.98 -18.51 -8.19
C LEU A 290 -3.30 -18.82 -8.91
N ASN A 291 -3.32 -18.83 -10.22
CA ASN A 291 -4.55 -18.87 -10.99
C ASN A 291 -4.50 -19.83 -12.20
N PRO A 292 -4.55 -21.13 -11.96
CA PRO A 292 -4.62 -22.09 -13.07
C PRO A 292 -5.90 -21.98 -13.91
N ASP A 293 -6.89 -21.14 -13.50
CA ASP A 293 -8.24 -21.08 -14.07
C ASP A 293 -8.49 -19.83 -14.98
N GLU A 294 -7.45 -19.21 -15.52
CA GLU A 294 -7.46 -18.18 -16.59
C GLU A 294 -8.03 -16.78 -16.25
N ARG A 295 -8.52 -16.50 -15.05
CA ARG A 295 -9.02 -15.16 -14.72
C ARG A 295 -7.91 -14.30 -14.14
N ARG A 296 -7.40 -13.33 -14.90
CA ARG A 296 -6.31 -12.45 -14.47
C ARG A 296 -6.71 -11.53 -13.32
N PHE A 297 -5.85 -11.45 -12.31
CA PHE A 297 -5.94 -10.53 -11.18
C PHE A 297 -4.52 -10.03 -10.83
N CYS A 298 -4.42 -9.10 -9.88
CA CYS A 298 -3.14 -8.58 -9.41
C CYS A 298 -3.04 -8.79 -7.90
N VAL A 299 -1.86 -9.18 -7.44
CA VAL A 299 -1.59 -9.34 -6.00
C VAL A 299 -1.01 -8.03 -5.48
N PHE A 300 -1.74 -7.36 -4.58
CA PHE A 300 -1.38 -6.05 -4.04
C PHE A 300 -0.52 -6.11 -2.79
N SER A 301 -0.61 -7.18 -2.04
CA SER A 301 0.12 -7.35 -0.79
C SER A 301 0.53 -8.80 -0.58
N LEU A 302 1.73 -9.00 -0.05
CA LEU A 302 2.35 -10.29 0.21
C LEU A 302 2.78 -10.40 1.67
N ALA A 303 2.66 -11.61 2.22
CA ALA A 303 3.27 -11.97 3.49
C ALA A 303 3.77 -13.42 3.43
N ALA A 304 4.98 -13.67 3.93
CA ALA A 304 5.51 -15.01 4.11
C ALA A 304 5.20 -15.52 5.53
N SER A 305 4.86 -16.80 5.66
CA SER A 305 4.72 -17.44 6.97
C SER A 305 6.08 -17.54 7.67
N THR A 306 6.09 -17.55 8.98
CA THR A 306 7.33 -17.59 9.78
C THR A 306 8.18 -18.84 9.53
N ASP A 307 7.55 -19.96 9.15
CA ASP A 307 8.25 -21.18 8.75
C ASP A 307 8.70 -21.18 7.27
N GLY A 308 8.38 -20.13 6.53
CA GLY A 308 8.73 -19.95 5.12
C GLY A 308 8.01 -20.88 4.15
N LYS A 309 7.01 -21.65 4.61
CA LYS A 309 6.30 -22.63 3.78
C LYS A 309 5.15 -22.04 2.99
N GLU A 310 4.38 -21.14 3.60
CA GLU A 310 3.21 -20.54 3.00
C GLU A 310 3.46 -19.07 2.61
N ILE A 311 2.84 -18.66 1.51
CA ILE A 311 2.76 -17.27 1.08
C ILE A 311 1.30 -16.89 1.06
N LEU A 312 0.99 -15.78 1.73
CA LEU A 312 -0.33 -15.16 1.73
C LEU A 312 -0.32 -13.99 0.76
N GLY A 313 -1.29 -13.96 -0.14
CA GLY A 313 -1.49 -12.87 -1.10
C GLY A 313 -2.88 -12.26 -0.96
N GLY A 314 -2.97 -10.94 -1.03
CA GLY A 314 -4.22 -10.18 -1.15
C GLY A 314 -4.34 -9.62 -2.56
N ALA A 315 -5.47 -9.85 -3.22
CA ALA A 315 -5.65 -9.55 -4.63
C ALA A 315 -6.80 -8.58 -4.89
N ASN A 316 -6.79 -8.01 -6.08
CA ASN A 316 -7.77 -7.03 -6.52
C ASN A 316 -9.11 -7.61 -7.01
N ASP A 317 -9.29 -8.91 -6.88
CA ASP A 317 -10.56 -9.60 -7.09
C ASP A 317 -11.35 -9.81 -5.79
N GLY A 318 -10.87 -9.22 -4.67
CA GLY A 318 -11.47 -9.38 -3.34
C GLY A 318 -11.07 -10.67 -2.63
N CYS A 319 -10.18 -11.47 -3.23
CA CYS A 319 -9.79 -12.77 -2.69
C CYS A 319 -8.46 -12.72 -1.92
N LEU A 320 -8.34 -13.65 -0.98
CA LEU A 320 -7.09 -14.06 -0.36
C LEU A 320 -6.61 -15.35 -1.01
N TYR A 321 -5.32 -15.42 -1.25
CA TYR A 321 -4.65 -16.57 -1.82
C TYR A 321 -3.60 -17.10 -0.85
N VAL A 322 -3.60 -18.39 -0.60
CA VAL A 322 -2.53 -19.08 0.15
C VAL A 322 -1.85 -20.06 -0.78
N PHE A 323 -0.54 -19.94 -0.90
CA PHE A 323 0.30 -20.77 -1.72
C PHE A 323 1.29 -21.54 -0.85
N ASP A 324 1.33 -22.86 -0.98
CA ASP A 324 2.29 -23.73 -0.32
C ASP A 324 3.52 -23.90 -1.22
N ARG A 325 4.68 -23.45 -0.73
CA ARG A 325 5.94 -23.50 -1.47
C ARG A 325 6.53 -24.91 -1.56
N GLU A 326 6.28 -25.78 -0.57
CA GLU A 326 6.76 -27.15 -0.57
C GLU A 326 6.00 -27.99 -1.59
N GLN A 327 4.67 -27.84 -1.63
CA GLN A 327 3.81 -28.50 -2.61
C GLN A 327 3.81 -27.82 -3.97
N ASN A 328 4.36 -26.62 -4.06
CA ASN A 328 4.33 -25.74 -5.23
C ASN A 328 2.91 -25.59 -5.80
N LYS A 329 1.96 -25.32 -4.92
CA LYS A 329 0.54 -25.30 -5.25
C LYS A 329 -0.22 -24.23 -4.43
N ARG A 330 -1.19 -23.57 -5.08
CA ARG A 330 -2.22 -22.81 -4.37
C ARG A 330 -3.06 -23.76 -3.53
N THR A 331 -3.07 -23.54 -2.22
CA THR A 331 -3.83 -24.36 -1.26
C THR A 331 -5.21 -23.79 -0.96
N LEU A 332 -5.35 -22.44 -0.98
CA LEU A 332 -6.63 -21.77 -0.71
C LEU A 332 -6.81 -20.55 -1.62
N LYS A 333 -8.07 -20.37 -2.05
CA LYS A 333 -8.63 -19.15 -2.61
C LYS A 333 -9.87 -18.78 -1.82
N ILE A 334 -9.84 -17.66 -1.12
CA ILE A 334 -10.90 -17.24 -0.21
C ILE A 334 -11.56 -15.97 -0.75
N ASP A 335 -12.85 -16.02 -1.04
CA ASP A 335 -13.68 -14.84 -1.32
C ASP A 335 -13.85 -14.05 -0.01
N ALA A 336 -12.90 -13.11 0.21
CA ALA A 336 -12.71 -12.49 1.52
C ALA A 336 -13.44 -11.17 1.67
N HIS A 337 -13.47 -10.34 0.63
CA HIS A 337 -13.95 -8.96 0.68
C HIS A 337 -14.84 -8.61 -0.51
N GLU A 338 -15.60 -7.54 -0.36
CA GLU A 338 -16.48 -7.04 -1.44
C GLU A 338 -15.71 -6.19 -2.48
N ASP A 339 -14.45 -5.80 -2.15
CA ASP A 339 -13.60 -4.94 -3.00
C ASP A 339 -12.13 -5.38 -2.87
N ASP A 340 -11.23 -4.67 -3.56
CA ASP A 340 -9.79 -4.95 -3.62
C ASP A 340 -9.17 -5.22 -2.24
N VAL A 341 -8.41 -6.31 -2.09
CA VAL A 341 -7.64 -6.58 -0.87
C VAL A 341 -6.26 -5.94 -0.99
N ASN A 342 -6.10 -4.79 -0.34
CA ASN A 342 -4.90 -3.97 -0.42
C ASN A 342 -3.79 -4.39 0.57
N ALA A 343 -4.14 -5.12 1.62
CA ALA A 343 -3.21 -5.46 2.68
C ALA A 343 -3.50 -6.81 3.30
N VAL A 344 -2.44 -7.57 3.54
CA VAL A 344 -2.48 -8.83 4.28
C VAL A 344 -1.32 -8.91 5.26
N ALA A 345 -1.52 -9.60 6.38
CA ALA A 345 -0.47 -9.86 7.36
C ALA A 345 -0.77 -11.14 8.14
N PHE A 346 0.26 -11.83 8.58
CA PHE A 346 0.14 -12.82 9.66
C PHE A 346 0.07 -12.12 11.01
N ALA A 347 -0.70 -12.66 11.94
CA ALA A 347 -0.93 -12.04 13.24
C ALA A 347 0.28 -12.17 14.18
N ASP A 348 0.97 -13.30 14.12
CA ASP A 348 2.12 -13.63 14.95
C ASP A 348 3.02 -14.67 14.28
N SER A 349 4.06 -15.08 15.01
CA SER A 349 5.00 -16.11 14.56
C SER A 349 4.40 -17.51 14.41
N SER A 350 3.19 -17.77 14.94
CA SER A 350 2.50 -19.05 14.71
C SER A 350 1.93 -19.16 13.29
N SER A 351 1.74 -18.05 12.59
CA SER A 351 1.13 -17.94 11.26
C SER A 351 -0.27 -18.56 11.14
N GLN A 352 -0.97 -18.72 12.28
CA GLN A 352 -2.30 -19.33 12.30
C GLN A 352 -3.43 -18.31 12.09
N LEU A 353 -3.24 -17.09 12.55
CA LEU A 353 -4.20 -16.01 12.36
C LEU A 353 -3.71 -15.09 11.23
N LEU A 354 -4.64 -14.70 10.37
CA LEU A 354 -4.42 -13.83 9.23
C LEU A 354 -5.24 -12.56 9.38
N PHE A 355 -4.67 -11.44 8.95
CA PHE A 355 -5.36 -10.16 8.84
C PHE A 355 -5.46 -9.75 7.38
N SER A 356 -6.60 -9.23 6.99
CA SER A 356 -6.81 -8.63 5.67
C SER A 356 -7.51 -7.29 5.77
N GLY A 357 -7.14 -6.38 4.89
CA GLY A 357 -7.74 -5.05 4.77
C GLY A 357 -8.05 -4.71 3.32
N SER A 358 -9.23 -4.13 3.11
CA SER A 358 -9.78 -3.94 1.77
C SER A 358 -10.31 -2.53 1.57
N ASP A 359 -10.59 -2.22 0.32
CA ASP A 359 -11.30 -1.01 -0.09
C ASP A 359 -12.75 -0.96 0.41
N ASP A 360 -13.30 -2.07 0.91
CA ASP A 360 -14.58 -2.09 1.63
C ASP A 360 -14.53 -1.45 3.03
N ALA A 361 -13.36 -0.89 3.44
CA ALA A 361 -13.06 -0.26 4.73
C ALA A 361 -13.11 -1.21 5.93
N LEU A 362 -13.07 -2.49 5.73
CA LEU A 362 -13.08 -3.50 6.80
C LEU A 362 -11.71 -4.16 6.94
N CYS A 363 -11.29 -4.36 8.20
CA CYS A 363 -10.27 -5.34 8.53
C CYS A 363 -10.96 -6.63 8.94
N LYS A 364 -10.54 -7.75 8.39
CA LYS A 364 -11.05 -9.07 8.74
C LYS A 364 -9.96 -9.93 9.34
N VAL A 365 -10.35 -10.76 10.31
CA VAL A 365 -9.48 -11.70 11.02
C VAL A 365 -9.90 -13.11 10.64
N TRP A 366 -8.94 -13.93 10.24
CA TRP A 366 -9.16 -15.28 9.76
C TRP A 366 -8.30 -16.26 10.56
N ASP A 367 -8.87 -17.43 10.86
CA ASP A 367 -8.12 -18.54 11.46
C ASP A 367 -7.80 -19.58 10.38
N ARG A 368 -6.51 -19.72 10.06
CA ARG A 368 -5.99 -20.62 9.03
C ARG A 368 -6.45 -22.08 9.22
N ARG A 369 -6.63 -22.49 10.48
CA ARG A 369 -7.03 -23.86 10.85
C ARG A 369 -8.46 -24.18 10.49
N THR A 370 -9.34 -23.17 10.46
CA THR A 370 -10.78 -23.32 10.17
C THR A 370 -11.17 -22.77 8.80
N LEU A 371 -10.23 -22.15 8.10
CA LEU A 371 -10.48 -21.48 6.83
C LEU A 371 -10.72 -22.51 5.71
N ARG A 372 -11.82 -22.34 4.99
CA ARG A 372 -12.24 -23.19 3.87
C ARG A 372 -12.72 -22.37 2.69
N GLU A 373 -12.47 -22.86 1.47
CA GLU A 373 -12.91 -22.19 0.23
C GLU A 373 -14.43 -22.23 0.04
N ASP A 374 -15.04 -23.37 0.36
CA ASP A 374 -16.49 -23.61 0.18
C ASP A 374 -17.35 -22.72 1.10
N ARG A 375 -16.79 -22.32 2.25
CA ARG A 375 -17.50 -21.52 3.24
C ARG A 375 -16.55 -20.56 3.97
N PRO A 376 -16.11 -19.49 3.31
CA PRO A 376 -15.21 -18.52 3.92
C PRO A 376 -15.93 -17.75 5.03
N GLN A 377 -15.46 -17.89 6.26
CA GLN A 377 -15.98 -17.15 7.41
C GLN A 377 -14.84 -16.53 8.20
N PRO A 378 -14.78 -15.20 8.33
CA PRO A 378 -13.83 -14.56 9.23
C PRO A 378 -14.20 -14.86 10.69
N VAL A 379 -13.19 -14.98 11.54
CA VAL A 379 -13.36 -15.10 13.00
C VAL A 379 -14.03 -13.83 13.54
N GLY A 380 -13.68 -12.69 12.97
CA GLY A 380 -14.27 -11.42 13.31
C GLY A 380 -13.92 -10.33 12.31
N GLN A 381 -14.59 -9.20 12.47
CA GLN A 381 -14.44 -8.03 11.59
C GLN A 381 -14.28 -6.78 12.45
N LEU A 382 -13.45 -5.85 11.97
CA LEU A 382 -13.17 -4.57 12.60
C LEU A 382 -13.61 -3.47 11.65
N SER A 383 -14.50 -2.61 12.11
CA SER A 383 -15.08 -1.51 11.34
C SER A 383 -14.93 -0.19 12.09
N GLY A 384 -14.78 0.90 11.35
CA GLY A 384 -14.61 2.23 11.91
C GLY A 384 -13.88 3.19 10.97
N HIS A 385 -13.22 2.65 9.94
CA HIS A 385 -12.74 3.47 8.83
C HIS A 385 -13.89 3.95 7.94
N ARG A 386 -13.71 5.12 7.34
CA ARG A 386 -14.70 5.77 6.46
C ARG A 386 -14.43 5.55 4.98
N ASP A 387 -13.26 5.03 4.67
CA ASP A 387 -12.79 4.78 3.30
C ASP A 387 -11.87 3.56 3.29
N GLY A 388 -11.49 3.11 2.10
CA GLY A 388 -10.69 1.92 1.89
C GLY A 388 -9.39 1.87 2.70
N ILE A 389 -9.01 0.67 3.11
CA ILE A 389 -7.78 0.40 3.85
C ILE A 389 -6.64 0.29 2.85
N THR A 390 -5.51 0.93 3.14
CA THR A 390 -4.32 0.93 2.29
C THR A 390 -3.25 -0.03 2.79
N PHE A 391 -3.17 -0.26 4.11
CA PHE A 391 -2.18 -1.17 4.70
C PHE A 391 -2.60 -1.66 6.09
N ILE A 392 -2.12 -2.84 6.47
CA ILE A 392 -2.25 -3.42 7.80
C ILE A 392 -0.88 -3.87 8.28
N HIS A 393 -0.60 -3.67 9.56
CA HIS A 393 0.57 -4.22 10.22
C HIS A 393 0.21 -4.81 11.58
N SER A 394 0.65 -6.05 11.83
CA SER A 394 0.50 -6.70 13.13
C SER A 394 1.54 -6.20 14.12
N LYS A 395 1.18 -6.15 15.41
CA LYS A 395 2.14 -5.98 16.49
C LYS A 395 3.01 -7.23 16.71
N GLY A 396 2.60 -8.39 16.15
CA GLY A 396 3.28 -9.68 16.30
C GLY A 396 2.88 -10.49 17.54
N ASP A 397 1.82 -10.08 18.24
CA ASP A 397 1.31 -10.69 19.46
C ASP A 397 -0.04 -11.40 19.29
N ALA A 398 -0.47 -11.62 18.06
CA ALA A 398 -1.78 -12.15 17.69
C ALA A 398 -2.98 -11.36 18.25
N ARG A 399 -2.76 -10.13 18.73
CA ARG A 399 -3.78 -9.36 19.42
C ARG A 399 -3.98 -7.96 18.88
N TYR A 400 -2.89 -7.22 18.68
CA TYR A 400 -2.98 -5.84 18.24
C TYR A 400 -2.53 -5.70 16.78
N LEU A 401 -3.28 -4.91 16.05
CA LEU A 401 -2.93 -4.49 14.69
C LEU A 401 -3.24 -3.02 14.46
N ILE A 402 -2.56 -2.44 13.49
CA ILE A 402 -2.87 -1.11 12.97
C ILE A 402 -3.28 -1.21 11.51
N SER A 403 -4.21 -0.34 11.11
CA SER A 403 -4.62 -0.18 9.72
C SER A 403 -4.51 1.27 9.29
N ASN A 404 -3.99 1.52 8.10
CA ASN A 404 -3.99 2.83 7.45
C ASN A 404 -5.12 2.89 6.42
N SER A 405 -5.73 4.07 6.23
CA SER A 405 -6.88 4.24 5.35
C SER A 405 -6.83 5.52 4.55
N LYS A 406 -7.53 5.51 3.41
CA LYS A 406 -7.79 6.68 2.57
C LYS A 406 -8.55 7.78 3.30
N ASP A 407 -9.17 7.49 4.46
CA ASP A 407 -9.81 8.45 5.36
C ASP A 407 -8.82 9.32 6.17
N GLN A 408 -7.53 9.27 5.82
CA GLN A 408 -6.46 10.07 6.42
C GLN A 408 -6.19 9.72 7.88
N SER A 409 -6.41 8.47 8.27
CA SER A 409 -6.17 8.02 9.65
C SER A 409 -5.54 6.63 9.72
N ILE A 410 -4.75 6.43 10.77
CA ILE A 410 -4.35 5.10 11.22
C ILE A 410 -5.20 4.76 12.45
N LYS A 411 -5.70 3.53 12.51
CA LYS A 411 -6.44 3.01 13.67
C LYS A 411 -5.71 1.83 14.29
N LEU A 412 -5.71 1.80 15.61
CA LEU A 412 -5.22 0.70 16.44
C LEU A 412 -6.40 -0.15 16.89
N TRP A 413 -6.27 -1.47 16.76
CA TRP A 413 -7.33 -2.43 17.06
C TRP A 413 -6.87 -3.51 18.04
N ASP A 414 -7.79 -3.98 18.88
CA ASP A 414 -7.67 -5.20 19.69
C ASP A 414 -8.59 -6.27 19.07
N VAL A 415 -8.02 -7.37 18.56
CA VAL A 415 -8.80 -8.45 17.92
C VAL A 415 -9.74 -9.18 18.86
N ARG A 416 -9.68 -8.93 20.16
CA ARG A 416 -10.64 -9.43 21.14
C ARG A 416 -11.93 -8.61 21.20
N LYS A 417 -11.96 -7.44 20.52
CA LYS A 417 -13.09 -6.51 20.47
C LYS A 417 -13.57 -6.33 19.04
N PHE A 418 -14.27 -7.32 18.50
CA PHE A 418 -14.84 -7.21 17.16
C PHE A 418 -15.99 -6.21 17.10
N SER A 419 -16.17 -5.64 15.91
CA SER A 419 -17.22 -4.66 15.69
C SER A 419 -18.59 -5.31 15.55
N PRO A 420 -19.65 -4.69 16.10
CA PRO A 420 -21.02 -5.18 15.97
C PRO A 420 -21.55 -4.96 14.54
N LYS A 421 -22.68 -5.59 14.20
CA LYS A 421 -23.29 -5.51 12.87
C LYS A 421 -23.63 -4.06 12.47
N GLU A 422 -24.02 -3.24 13.42
CA GLU A 422 -24.32 -1.82 13.23
C GLU A 422 -23.06 -1.04 12.78
N GLY A 423 -21.89 -1.40 13.31
CA GLY A 423 -20.62 -0.82 12.91
C GLY A 423 -20.23 -1.21 11.48
N LEU A 424 -20.44 -2.47 11.10
CA LEU A 424 -20.21 -2.92 9.73
C LEU A 424 -21.11 -2.17 8.73
N ALA A 425 -22.39 -2.02 9.06
CA ALA A 425 -23.33 -1.26 8.23
C ALA A 425 -22.93 0.24 8.13
N ALA A 426 -22.47 0.83 9.23
CA ALA A 426 -22.01 2.22 9.25
C ALA A 426 -20.77 2.44 8.37
N SER A 427 -19.76 1.55 8.41
CA SER A 427 -18.58 1.62 7.53
C SER A 427 -18.96 1.43 6.06
N ARG A 428 -19.81 0.46 5.72
CA ARG A 428 -20.31 0.28 4.35
C ARG A 428 -21.02 1.52 3.83
N MET A 429 -21.90 2.11 4.64
CA MET A 429 -22.59 3.35 4.28
C MET A 429 -21.60 4.51 4.08
N ALA A 430 -20.59 4.62 4.94
CA ALA A 430 -19.57 5.65 4.80
C ALA A 430 -18.78 5.50 3.48
N VAL A 431 -18.39 4.28 3.11
CA VAL A 431 -17.69 4.00 1.84
C VAL A 431 -18.57 4.32 0.63
N THR A 432 -19.85 3.93 0.64
CA THR A 432 -20.75 4.22 -0.49
C THR A 432 -21.01 5.72 -0.68
N GLN A 433 -20.83 6.52 0.37
CA GLN A 433 -20.94 7.98 0.31
C GLN A 433 -19.63 8.66 -0.15
N GLN A 434 -18.53 7.92 -0.28
CA GLN A 434 -17.28 8.48 -0.78
C GLN A 434 -17.33 8.60 -2.31
N ASN A 435 -17.45 9.82 -2.81
CA ASN A 435 -17.51 10.12 -4.25
C ASN A 435 -16.20 10.76 -4.74
N TRP A 436 -15.06 10.41 -4.16
CA TRP A 436 -13.77 10.97 -4.51
C TRP A 436 -12.75 9.88 -4.79
N ASP A 437 -11.77 10.21 -5.63
CA ASP A 437 -10.65 9.32 -5.92
C ASP A 437 -9.38 9.90 -5.29
N TYR A 438 -8.87 9.23 -4.23
CA TYR A 438 -7.67 9.62 -3.49
C TYR A 438 -6.41 9.70 -4.36
N ARG A 439 -6.44 9.10 -5.55
CA ARG A 439 -5.29 9.12 -6.47
C ARG A 439 -5.12 10.48 -7.15
N TRP A 440 -6.22 11.20 -7.39
CA TRP A 440 -6.23 12.39 -8.24
C TRP A 440 -6.90 13.61 -7.63
N GLN A 441 -7.80 13.42 -6.66
CA GLN A 441 -8.61 14.48 -6.09
C GLN A 441 -8.08 14.92 -4.73
N GLN A 442 -8.43 16.14 -4.35
CA GLN A 442 -8.16 16.65 -3.00
C GLN A 442 -9.02 15.93 -1.96
N VAL A 443 -8.51 15.89 -0.74
CA VAL A 443 -9.20 15.26 0.39
C VAL A 443 -10.49 16.04 0.69
N PRO A 444 -11.67 15.44 0.58
CA PRO A 444 -12.92 16.13 0.92
C PRO A 444 -13.06 16.30 2.43
N GLN A 445 -13.73 17.37 2.86
CA GLN A 445 -13.96 17.64 4.28
C GLN A 445 -14.62 16.47 5.03
N ARG A 446 -15.41 15.66 4.32
CA ARG A 446 -16.06 14.45 4.89
C ARG A 446 -15.03 13.41 5.37
N ALA A 447 -13.90 13.25 4.68
CA ALA A 447 -12.84 12.33 5.07
C ALA A 447 -12.10 12.82 6.33
N LEU A 448 -12.12 14.13 6.60
CA LEU A 448 -11.47 14.75 7.76
C LEU A 448 -12.32 14.75 9.03
N LYS A 449 -13.56 14.24 8.98
CA LYS A 449 -14.44 14.16 10.16
C LYS A 449 -13.80 13.36 11.28
N ARG A 450 -13.76 13.95 12.48
CA ARG A 450 -13.08 13.39 13.65
C ARG A 450 -13.94 12.43 14.47
N HIS A 451 -15.29 12.52 14.38
CA HIS A 451 -16.13 11.64 15.21
C HIS A 451 -15.99 10.18 14.81
N LYS A 452 -15.97 9.31 15.79
CA LYS A 452 -16.02 7.86 15.57
C LYS A 452 -17.32 7.48 14.86
N LEU A 453 -17.27 6.50 13.97
CA LEU A 453 -18.48 5.89 13.42
C LEU A 453 -19.20 5.08 14.50
N THR A 454 -20.51 4.93 14.34
CA THR A 454 -21.29 4.05 15.20
C THR A 454 -20.71 2.64 15.14
N GLY A 455 -20.43 2.02 16.29
CA GLY A 455 -19.85 0.69 16.37
C GLY A 455 -18.35 0.61 16.04
N ASP A 456 -17.65 1.74 15.97
CA ASP A 456 -16.19 1.79 15.85
C ASP A 456 -15.54 1.28 17.15
N THR A 457 -14.84 0.15 17.07
CA THR A 457 -14.17 -0.51 18.19
C THR A 457 -12.66 -0.23 18.25
N SER A 458 -12.18 0.74 17.47
CA SER A 458 -10.77 1.11 17.50
C SER A 458 -10.34 1.60 18.89
N VAL A 459 -9.19 1.11 19.34
CA VAL A 459 -8.57 1.50 20.62
C VAL A 459 -8.06 2.93 20.53
N MET A 460 -7.48 3.30 19.36
CA MET A 460 -6.91 4.62 19.14
C MET A 460 -7.01 5.00 17.66
N THR A 461 -7.06 6.31 17.37
CA THR A 461 -7.00 6.87 16.02
C THR A 461 -5.89 7.92 15.94
N TYR A 462 -4.98 7.79 14.96
CA TYR A 462 -3.86 8.69 14.71
C TYR A 462 -4.10 9.50 13.45
N ARG A 463 -3.88 10.83 13.51
CA ARG A 463 -4.09 11.76 12.40
C ARG A 463 -2.93 12.76 12.31
N GLY A 464 -2.57 13.18 11.09
CA GLY A 464 -1.47 14.12 10.85
C GLY A 464 -0.59 13.76 9.67
N HIS A 465 -0.96 12.69 8.94
CA HIS A 465 -0.35 12.28 7.66
C HIS A 465 -1.40 12.31 6.56
N GLY A 466 -0.96 12.44 5.32
CA GLY A 466 -1.83 12.41 4.14
C GLY A 466 -1.73 11.08 3.41
N VAL A 467 -2.88 10.50 3.04
CA VAL A 467 -2.98 9.27 2.27
C VAL A 467 -3.59 9.61 0.90
N LEU A 468 -2.73 9.98 -0.04
CA LEU A 468 -3.08 10.35 -1.40
C LEU A 468 -2.18 9.64 -2.39
N HIS A 469 -2.64 9.52 -3.62
CA HIS A 469 -1.92 9.03 -4.79
C HIS A 469 -1.66 7.53 -4.83
N THR A 470 -1.38 6.87 -3.70
CA THR A 470 -1.01 5.46 -3.62
C THR A 470 -1.35 4.84 -2.27
N LEU A 471 -1.18 3.52 -2.16
CA LEU A 471 -1.35 2.74 -0.94
C LEU A 471 -0.17 2.99 0.00
N ILE A 472 -0.27 4.05 0.81
CA ILE A 472 0.74 4.42 1.80
C ILE A 472 0.70 3.42 2.96
N ARG A 473 1.88 3.03 3.44
CA ARG A 473 2.06 1.99 4.45
C ARG A 473 2.34 2.58 5.83
N CYS A 474 1.92 1.85 6.87
CA CYS A 474 2.20 2.17 8.27
C CYS A 474 2.71 0.92 9.01
N ARG A 475 3.57 1.10 10.01
CA ARG A 475 4.09 -0.01 10.81
C ARG A 475 4.29 0.38 12.28
N PHE A 476 4.30 -0.61 13.16
CA PHE A 476 4.85 -0.47 14.52
C PHE A 476 6.37 -0.39 14.47
N SER A 477 6.96 0.45 15.32
CA SER A 477 8.40 0.46 15.49
C SER A 477 8.88 -0.85 16.12
N PRO A 478 10.17 -1.23 15.93
CA PRO A 478 10.68 -2.50 16.39
C PRO A 478 10.62 -2.66 17.92
N GLU A 479 10.33 -3.88 18.37
CA GLU A 479 10.28 -4.22 19.77
C GLU A 479 11.64 -4.02 20.45
N PHE A 480 12.71 -4.49 19.79
CA PHE A 480 14.06 -4.47 20.35
C PHE A 480 14.60 -3.06 20.61
N THR A 481 14.32 -2.09 19.73
CA THR A 481 14.85 -0.73 19.86
C THR A 481 13.95 0.19 20.67
N THR A 482 12.63 0.08 20.51
CA THR A 482 11.68 1.07 21.02
C THR A 482 10.61 0.49 21.94
N GLY A 483 10.57 -0.84 22.13
CA GLY A 483 9.46 -1.51 22.84
C GLY A 483 8.12 -1.31 22.15
N GLN A 484 8.10 -1.16 20.82
CA GLN A 484 6.91 -0.89 19.98
C GLN A 484 6.11 0.35 20.43
N ARG A 485 6.81 1.34 20.98
CA ARG A 485 6.20 2.58 21.47
C ARG A 485 5.70 3.47 20.35
N PHE A 486 6.24 3.36 19.13
CA PHE A 486 5.91 4.25 18.04
C PHE A 486 5.18 3.53 16.91
N ILE A 487 4.34 4.29 16.20
CA ILE A 487 3.81 3.96 14.88
C ILE A 487 4.40 4.94 13.90
N TYR A 488 4.83 4.47 12.74
CA TYR A 488 5.38 5.32 11.70
C TYR A 488 4.73 5.04 10.35
N THR A 489 4.69 6.07 9.51
CA THR A 489 4.04 6.01 8.20
C THR A 489 4.67 6.98 7.22
N GLY A 490 4.57 6.65 5.93
CA GLY A 490 4.79 7.63 4.88
C GLY A 490 3.66 8.66 4.82
N CYS A 491 3.88 9.70 4.04
CA CYS A 491 2.91 10.77 3.82
C CYS A 491 2.94 11.22 2.36
N SER A 492 1.79 11.55 1.81
CA SER A 492 1.66 12.10 0.45
C SER A 492 2.43 13.41 0.25
N THR A 493 2.76 14.11 1.33
CA THR A 493 3.46 15.41 1.31
C THR A 493 4.99 15.29 1.38
N GLY A 494 5.57 14.11 1.15
CA GLY A 494 7.02 13.90 1.16
C GLY A 494 7.63 13.77 2.56
N LYS A 495 6.83 13.38 3.56
CA LYS A 495 7.29 13.27 4.94
C LYS A 495 7.17 11.84 5.45
N VAL A 496 8.03 11.47 6.39
CA VAL A 496 7.81 10.35 7.30
C VAL A 496 7.25 10.90 8.60
N ILE A 497 6.14 10.34 9.07
CA ILE A 497 5.48 10.78 10.30
C ILE A 497 5.61 9.67 11.34
N VAL A 498 6.04 10.01 12.53
CA VAL A 498 6.17 9.10 13.67
C VAL A 498 5.21 9.55 14.77
N TYR A 499 4.36 8.65 15.24
CA TYR A 499 3.40 8.85 16.32
C TYR A 499 3.81 8.09 17.56
N ASP A 500 3.59 8.65 18.74
CA ASP A 500 3.64 7.92 20.00
C ASP A 500 2.32 7.16 20.20
N VAL A 501 2.39 5.85 20.35
CA VAL A 501 1.22 4.98 20.56
C VAL A 501 0.41 5.42 21.76
N LEU A 502 1.08 5.81 22.86
CA LEU A 502 0.43 6.12 24.15
C LEU A 502 -0.30 7.46 24.18
N THR A 503 0.15 8.43 23.38
CA THR A 503 -0.41 9.78 23.39
C THR A 503 -1.16 10.13 22.10
N GLY A 504 -0.91 9.39 21.02
CA GLY A 504 -1.44 9.72 19.69
C GLY A 504 -0.80 10.93 19.04
N SER A 505 0.14 11.57 19.71
CA SER A 505 0.80 12.78 19.21
C SER A 505 1.86 12.45 18.18
N VAL A 506 2.06 13.36 17.23
CA VAL A 506 3.20 13.30 16.30
C VAL A 506 4.46 13.66 17.07
N VAL A 507 5.43 12.75 17.11
CA VAL A 507 6.72 12.92 17.81
C VAL A 507 7.77 13.49 16.87
N THR A 508 7.82 12.97 15.64
CA THR A 508 8.84 13.37 14.65
C THR A 508 8.24 13.44 13.26
N ARG A 509 8.73 14.40 12.47
CA ARG A 509 8.48 14.54 11.04
C ARG A 509 9.82 14.63 10.32
N LEU A 510 10.11 13.63 9.48
CA LEU A 510 11.29 13.63 8.64
C LEU A 510 10.90 14.20 7.28
N SER A 511 11.45 15.36 6.92
CA SER A 511 11.04 16.13 5.75
C SER A 511 12.25 16.37 4.86
N ASP A 512 12.37 15.64 3.75
CA ASP A 512 13.42 15.83 2.75
C ASP A 512 12.98 15.34 1.36
N HIS A 513 11.94 14.48 1.29
CA HIS A 513 11.42 14.02 0.02
C HIS A 513 10.53 15.06 -0.66
N ASP A 514 10.64 15.14 -2.00
CA ASP A 514 9.88 16.08 -2.83
C ASP A 514 8.52 15.54 -3.28
N ALA A 515 8.30 14.23 -3.17
CA ALA A 515 7.06 13.56 -3.55
C ALA A 515 6.60 12.58 -2.46
N CYS A 516 5.46 11.92 -2.72
CA CYS A 516 4.84 10.98 -1.79
C CYS A 516 5.82 9.92 -1.28
N VAL A 517 5.94 9.78 0.04
CA VAL A 517 6.62 8.66 0.69
C VAL A 517 5.62 7.52 0.80
N ARG A 518 5.82 6.46 0.00
CA ARG A 518 4.88 5.32 -0.03
C ARG A 518 5.18 4.29 1.04
N ASP A 519 6.45 3.97 1.26
CA ASP A 519 6.86 2.95 2.21
C ASP A 519 7.98 3.45 3.12
N VAL A 520 7.96 2.95 4.34
CA VAL A 520 8.95 3.25 5.37
C VAL A 520 9.26 1.98 6.13
N SER A 521 10.52 1.68 6.35
CA SER A 521 10.96 0.50 7.11
C SER A 521 11.98 0.90 8.17
N TRP A 522 11.75 0.50 9.40
CA TRP A 522 12.66 0.73 10.51
C TRP A 522 13.55 -0.50 10.69
N HIS A 523 14.86 -0.28 10.88
CA HIS A 523 15.80 -1.36 11.12
C HIS A 523 15.45 -2.11 12.42
N PRO A 524 15.35 -3.46 12.43
CA PRO A 524 14.86 -4.20 13.60
C PRO A 524 15.73 -4.03 14.86
N PHE A 525 17.02 -3.76 14.73
CA PHE A 525 17.97 -3.71 15.83
C PHE A 525 18.74 -2.39 15.98
N GLN A 526 18.62 -1.45 15.02
CA GLN A 526 19.33 -0.16 15.03
C GLN A 526 18.34 0.99 14.96
N ASP A 527 18.80 2.19 15.35
CA ASP A 527 17.98 3.40 15.34
C ASP A 527 18.03 4.10 13.98
N SER A 528 17.89 3.33 12.89
CA SER A 528 17.85 3.83 11.52
C SER A 528 16.52 3.46 10.84
N VAL A 529 16.05 4.37 9.98
CA VAL A 529 14.81 4.22 9.22
C VAL A 529 15.13 4.43 7.75
N ILE A 530 14.54 3.65 6.87
CA ILE A 530 14.63 3.86 5.43
C ILE A 530 13.26 4.20 4.88
N SER A 531 13.20 5.25 4.06
CA SER A 531 11.98 5.68 3.35
C SER A 531 12.13 5.53 1.84
N SER A 532 11.06 5.07 1.18
CA SER A 532 10.97 4.92 -0.28
C SER A 532 9.91 5.86 -0.83
N SER A 533 10.29 6.71 -1.78
CA SER A 533 9.43 7.79 -2.26
C SER A 533 9.26 7.80 -3.78
N TRP A 534 8.17 8.41 -4.20
CA TRP A 534 7.85 8.65 -5.61
C TRP A 534 8.71 9.72 -6.27
N ASP A 535 9.57 10.43 -5.52
CA ASP A 535 10.65 11.26 -6.07
C ASP A 535 11.81 10.43 -6.67
N GLY A 536 11.69 9.10 -6.62
CA GLY A 536 12.71 8.17 -7.08
C GLY A 536 13.85 7.97 -6.09
N ALA A 537 13.73 8.48 -4.87
CA ALA A 537 14.78 8.36 -3.87
C ALA A 537 14.42 7.39 -2.75
N VAL A 538 15.45 6.71 -2.27
CA VAL A 538 15.47 5.97 -1.01
C VAL A 538 16.42 6.68 -0.07
N ARG A 539 15.97 7.00 1.14
CA ARG A 539 16.76 7.73 2.14
C ARG A 539 16.89 6.94 3.42
N VAL A 540 18.10 6.87 3.93
CA VAL A 540 18.43 6.33 5.25
C VAL A 540 18.47 7.47 6.25
N TRP A 541 17.65 7.38 7.27
CA TRP A 541 17.52 8.37 8.33
C TRP A 541 18.16 7.85 9.60
N GLU A 542 18.98 8.67 10.23
CA GLU A 542 19.66 8.37 11.49
C GLU A 542 19.55 9.55 12.45
N HIS A 543 19.88 9.30 13.71
CA HIS A 543 19.97 10.38 14.69
C HIS A 543 21.35 11.03 14.61
N ARG A 544 21.35 12.34 14.43
CA ARG A 544 22.56 13.16 14.55
C ARG A 544 22.35 14.19 15.64
N GLN A 545 23.30 14.27 16.55
CA GLN A 545 23.32 15.33 17.55
C GLN A 545 23.60 16.66 16.84
N THR A 546 22.62 17.55 16.82
CA THR A 546 22.79 18.91 16.31
C THR A 546 23.55 19.73 17.34
N HIS A 547 24.67 20.30 16.95
CA HIS A 547 25.36 21.27 17.79
C HIS A 547 24.61 22.62 17.68
N PRO A 548 24.46 23.40 18.78
CA PRO A 548 23.76 24.69 18.72
C PRO A 548 24.30 25.66 17.65
N LEU A 549 25.59 25.54 17.29
CA LEU A 549 26.24 26.30 16.23
C LEU A 549 25.79 25.88 14.81
N ASP A 550 25.29 24.67 14.63
CA ASP A 550 24.80 24.20 13.33
C ASP A 550 23.39 24.73 13.05
N GLU A 551 22.54 24.87 14.07
CA GLU A 551 21.22 25.50 13.97
C GLU A 551 21.30 27.01 13.67
N GLU A 552 22.34 27.71 14.11
CA GLU A 552 22.59 29.11 13.76
C GLU A 552 23.04 29.23 12.31
N ARG A 553 23.90 28.34 11.83
CA ARG A 553 24.35 28.32 10.44
C ARG A 553 23.19 28.00 9.47
N GLU A 554 22.34 27.04 9.76
CA GLU A 554 21.19 26.73 8.89
C GLU A 554 20.17 27.86 8.85
N ARG A 555 20.01 28.63 9.93
CA ARG A 555 19.17 29.84 9.96
C ARG A 555 19.77 30.98 9.13
N ASP A 556 21.07 31.16 9.16
CA ASP A 556 21.76 32.19 8.37
C ASP A 556 21.75 31.89 6.87
N TRP A 557 21.89 30.63 6.46
CA TRP A 557 21.78 30.23 5.05
C TRP A 557 20.37 30.34 4.49
N GLY A 558 19.33 30.21 5.33
CA GLY A 558 17.92 30.38 4.96
C GLY A 558 17.52 31.85 4.75
N LEU A 559 18.26 32.80 5.30
CA LEU A 559 17.99 34.25 5.17
C LEU A 559 18.63 34.86 3.93
N ASP A 560 19.68 34.26 3.34
CA ASP A 560 20.43 34.83 2.21
C ASP A 560 19.90 34.47 0.82
N THR A 561 18.83 33.65 0.72
CA THR A 561 18.17 33.35 -0.56
C THR A 561 16.95 34.22 -0.89
N GLY A 562 16.69 35.25 -0.09
CA GLY A 562 15.46 36.05 -0.12
C GLY A 562 15.53 37.50 -0.55
N GLU A 563 16.71 38.13 -0.84
CA GLU A 563 16.72 39.52 -1.31
C GLU A 563 17.87 39.82 -2.27
N GLY A 564 17.58 39.87 -3.54
CA GLY A 564 18.56 40.28 -4.56
C GLY A 564 18.00 40.57 -5.95
N LYS A 565 16.80 41.18 -6.05
CA LYS A 565 16.37 41.87 -7.27
C LYS A 565 15.86 43.26 -6.94
N LYS A 566 16.75 44.20 -6.73
CA LYS A 566 16.46 45.63 -6.88
C LYS A 566 16.86 46.11 -8.25
N ASN A 567 15.86 46.63 -8.93
CA ASN A 567 15.86 47.46 -10.14
C ASN A 567 17.11 48.31 -10.33
N VAL A 568 17.73 48.21 -11.50
CA VAL A 568 18.46 49.32 -12.12
C VAL A 568 17.67 49.70 -13.36
N LYS A 569 16.94 50.83 -13.27
CA LYS A 569 16.57 51.67 -14.40
C LYS A 569 17.66 52.73 -14.52
N GLY A 570 18.22 52.81 -15.66
CA GLY A 570 19.07 53.86 -16.16
C GLY A 570 19.15 53.75 -17.67
#